data_f84743246deffe4e1f814c7cf719a456
#
_entry.id   f84743246deffe4e1f814c7cf719a456
#
_cell.length_a   1.000
_cell.length_b   1.000
_cell.length_c   1.000
_cell.angle_alpha   90.00
_cell.angle_beta   90.00
_cell.angle_gamma   90.00
#
_symmetry.space_group_name_H-M   'P 1'
#
loop_
_entity.id
_entity.type
_entity.pdbx_description
1 polymer ?
#
loop_
_entity_poly.entity_id
_entity_poly.type
_entity_poly.pdbx_seq_one_letter_code
_entity_poly.pdbx_strand_id
1 'polypeptide(L)'
;MTGPATTFCYDLQGQVISISASRADLWPSFDLLLGTLRVSGPVEPDFRVDIVETRELPESPAGKLAFDGEVPEDGHCRLIDGGGTVHLVFPGLQTVSINADGGWAEIRVHPDAKVKWTVLMMVLDAALDAGDQHMLHTAGLTLPGREALVLIHAPSGTGKSTTSLALASQGFGLCSDDVMILKVLAGGGITAWGLPRKVKVHRHTAAMLPFVAPCLGDKWDANGEQAVSLERLAEIIRIEETVGRPVAALFHLARSADAQTRLVPMTRTDAMVALATDNVRTGMTGLLPAQKRRMATIATLVKAVPTFTLEVGANPAEAAPLIRSALAARD
;
A
#
# COMPACT_ATOMS: atom_id res chain seq x y z
N MET A 1 23.64 14.68 -24.96
CA MET A 1 22.40 14.69 -25.75
C MET A 1 21.42 13.76 -25.04
N THR A 2 20.43 14.32 -24.33
CA THR A 2 19.37 13.55 -23.72
C THR A 2 18.48 13.01 -24.84
N GLY A 3 18.35 11.69 -24.95
CA GLY A 3 17.37 11.07 -25.83
C GLY A 3 15.95 11.52 -25.48
N PRO A 4 14.96 11.25 -26.36
CA PRO A 4 13.58 11.58 -26.05
C PRO A 4 13.15 10.88 -24.75
N ALA A 5 12.52 11.65 -23.84
CA ALA A 5 11.99 11.11 -22.61
C ALA A 5 10.93 10.03 -22.94
N THR A 6 11.02 8.89 -22.27
CA THR A 6 10.00 7.84 -22.38
C THR A 6 8.90 8.12 -21.38
N THR A 7 7.66 8.17 -21.84
CA THR A 7 6.49 8.43 -20.98
C THR A 7 5.55 7.23 -20.99
N PHE A 8 5.08 6.85 -19.81
CA PHE A 8 4.06 5.82 -19.61
C PHE A 8 2.93 6.37 -18.75
N CYS A 9 1.70 5.92 -19.03
CA CYS A 9 0.52 6.27 -18.24
C CYS A 9 -0.04 5.02 -17.57
N TYR A 10 -0.57 5.21 -16.35
CA TYR A 10 -1.17 4.16 -15.55
C TYR A 10 -2.51 4.67 -14.98
N ASP A 11 -3.55 3.83 -15.05
CA ASP A 11 -4.87 4.13 -14.48
C ASP A 11 -4.98 3.56 -13.06
N LEU A 12 -5.01 4.44 -12.08
CA LEU A 12 -5.20 4.15 -10.67
C LEU A 12 -6.70 4.20 -10.31
N GLN A 13 -7.50 3.37 -10.96
CA GLN A 13 -8.95 3.27 -10.76
C GLN A 13 -9.69 4.60 -11.01
N GLY A 14 -9.48 5.12 -12.23
CA GLY A 14 -10.09 6.36 -12.70
C GLY A 14 -9.28 7.61 -12.42
N GLN A 15 -8.03 7.47 -11.99
CA GLN A 15 -7.07 8.54 -11.90
C GLN A 15 -5.82 8.17 -12.70
N VAL A 16 -5.52 8.92 -13.74
CA VAL A 16 -4.40 8.64 -14.62
C VAL A 16 -3.14 9.36 -14.13
N ILE A 17 -2.08 8.60 -13.92
CA ILE A 17 -0.75 9.16 -13.68
C ILE A 17 0.14 8.97 -14.89
N SER A 18 0.93 9.98 -15.27
CA SER A 18 2.00 9.85 -16.25
C SER A 18 3.36 9.89 -15.60
N ILE A 19 4.27 9.04 -16.07
CA ILE A 19 5.65 9.00 -15.60
C ILE A 19 6.56 9.16 -16.82
N SER A 20 7.31 10.27 -16.83
CA SER A 20 8.32 10.58 -17.84
C SER A 20 9.70 10.45 -17.25
N ALA A 21 10.62 9.77 -17.94
CA ALA A 21 11.99 9.61 -17.48
C ALA A 21 12.99 10.00 -18.57
N SER A 22 14.01 10.77 -18.18
CA SER A 22 15.12 11.17 -19.08
C SER A 22 16.05 10.02 -19.43
N ARG A 23 15.97 8.89 -18.72
CA ARG A 23 16.78 7.68 -18.94
C ARG A 23 15.93 6.43 -18.68
N ALA A 24 16.06 5.45 -19.57
CA ALA A 24 15.19 4.28 -19.61
C ALA A 24 15.27 3.35 -18.36
N ASP A 25 16.33 3.43 -17.56
CA ASP A 25 16.50 2.62 -16.36
C ASP A 25 15.99 3.28 -15.05
N LEU A 26 15.40 4.48 -15.15
CA LEU A 26 14.85 5.18 -13.99
C LEU A 26 13.38 4.85 -13.70
N TRP A 27 12.62 4.44 -14.71
CA TRP A 27 11.19 4.13 -14.55
C TRP A 27 10.84 2.66 -14.24
N PRO A 28 11.69 1.63 -14.44
CA PRO A 28 11.30 0.23 -14.21
C PRO A 28 10.78 -0.06 -12.81
N SER A 29 11.19 0.71 -11.81
CA SER A 29 10.66 0.55 -10.44
C SER A 29 9.16 0.88 -10.34
N PHE A 30 8.69 1.88 -11.10
CA PHE A 30 7.27 2.19 -11.21
C PHE A 30 6.51 1.12 -11.99
N ASP A 31 7.06 0.66 -13.10
CA ASP A 31 6.45 -0.37 -13.94
C ASP A 31 6.36 -1.73 -13.23
N LEU A 32 7.35 -2.05 -12.42
CA LEU A 32 7.31 -3.25 -11.56
C LEU A 32 6.11 -3.23 -10.60
N LEU A 33 5.70 -2.04 -10.15
CA LEU A 33 4.57 -1.86 -9.24
C LEU A 33 3.24 -1.64 -9.97
N LEU A 34 3.25 -0.88 -11.08
CA LEU A 34 2.05 -0.39 -11.75
C LEU A 34 1.83 -1.00 -13.15
N GLY A 35 2.70 -1.89 -13.61
CA GLY A 35 2.69 -2.39 -14.98
C GLY A 35 1.37 -3.01 -15.42
N THR A 36 0.64 -3.66 -14.52
CA THR A 36 -0.70 -4.21 -14.79
C THR A 36 -1.79 -3.13 -14.94
N LEU A 37 -1.49 -1.89 -14.53
CA LEU A 37 -2.39 -0.73 -14.62
C LEU A 37 -2.03 0.19 -15.80
N ARG A 38 -1.08 -0.23 -16.66
CA ARG A 38 -0.62 0.57 -17.80
C ARG A 38 -1.75 0.79 -18.80
N VAL A 39 -1.90 2.04 -19.22
CA VAL A 39 -2.91 2.46 -20.21
C VAL A 39 -2.24 2.55 -21.57
N SER A 40 -2.94 2.10 -22.62
CA SER A 40 -2.51 2.21 -24.02
C SER A 40 -3.19 3.41 -24.70
N GLY A 41 -2.42 4.18 -25.45
CA GLY A 41 -2.91 5.33 -26.21
C GLY A 41 -2.75 6.67 -25.50
N PRO A 42 -3.09 7.78 -26.18
CA PRO A 42 -3.01 9.12 -25.62
C PRO A 42 -4.10 9.34 -24.58
N VAL A 43 -3.69 9.57 -23.32
CA VAL A 43 -4.59 9.90 -22.20
C VAL A 43 -4.05 11.16 -21.52
N GLU A 44 -4.91 12.11 -21.17
CA GLU A 44 -4.51 13.24 -20.36
C GLU A 44 -4.35 12.81 -18.91
N PRO A 45 -3.16 13.01 -18.30
CA PRO A 45 -2.93 12.59 -16.92
C PRO A 45 -3.47 13.61 -15.91
N ASP A 46 -4.04 13.09 -14.82
CA ASP A 46 -4.44 13.87 -13.66
C ASP A 46 -3.23 14.23 -12.78
N PHE A 47 -2.18 13.40 -12.83
CA PHE A 47 -0.95 13.61 -12.08
C PHE A 47 0.28 13.30 -12.96
N ARG A 48 1.29 14.17 -12.93
CA ARG A 48 2.51 14.04 -13.73
C ARG A 48 3.73 13.82 -12.87
N VAL A 49 4.57 12.87 -13.27
CA VAL A 49 5.85 12.58 -12.61
C VAL A 49 6.96 12.71 -13.63
N ASP A 50 7.87 13.64 -13.40
CA ASP A 50 9.05 13.83 -14.22
C ASP A 50 10.30 13.34 -13.47
N ILE A 51 11.03 12.39 -14.07
CA ILE A 51 12.28 11.86 -13.52
C ILE A 51 13.44 12.38 -14.35
N VAL A 52 14.25 13.23 -13.75
CA VAL A 52 15.33 13.95 -14.42
C VAL A 52 16.68 13.53 -13.82
N GLU A 53 17.57 13.02 -14.66
CA GLU A 53 18.97 12.82 -14.27
C GLU A 53 19.70 14.17 -14.22
N THR A 54 20.38 14.45 -13.11
CA THR A 54 21.17 15.67 -12.95
C THR A 54 22.25 15.50 -11.90
N ARG A 55 23.38 16.21 -12.07
CA ARG A 55 24.40 16.34 -11.03
C ARG A 55 24.13 17.49 -10.06
N GLU A 56 23.23 18.38 -10.43
CA GLU A 56 22.82 19.53 -9.61
C GLU A 56 21.57 19.17 -8.82
N LEU A 57 21.78 18.71 -7.58
CA LEU A 57 20.69 18.35 -6.66
C LEU A 57 20.46 19.49 -5.66
N PRO A 58 19.25 20.06 -5.55
CA PRO A 58 18.92 21.01 -4.52
C PRO A 58 18.98 20.33 -3.13
N GLU A 59 19.95 20.70 -2.31
CA GLU A 59 20.12 20.11 -0.98
C GLU A 59 19.28 20.79 0.12
N SER A 60 18.85 22.01 -0.10
CA SER A 60 18.11 22.81 0.88
C SER A 60 16.95 23.56 0.23
N PRO A 61 15.87 22.84 -0.18
CA PRO A 61 14.65 23.51 -0.63
C PRO A 61 14.07 24.42 0.47
N ALA A 62 13.38 25.48 0.06
CA ALA A 62 12.73 26.37 1.00
C ALA A 62 11.55 25.68 1.71
N GLY A 63 11.42 25.86 3.03
CA GLY A 63 10.34 25.28 3.81
C GLY A 63 10.69 25.00 5.25
N LYS A 64 9.80 24.31 5.95
CA LYS A 64 9.98 23.87 7.34
C LYS A 64 10.40 22.41 7.36
N LEU A 65 11.44 22.09 8.10
CA LEU A 65 11.87 20.72 8.31
C LEU A 65 10.77 19.94 9.07
N ALA A 66 10.22 18.92 8.42
CA ALA A 66 9.17 18.08 8.97
C ALA A 66 9.70 16.71 9.47
N PHE A 67 10.81 16.24 8.90
CA PHE A 67 11.49 15.01 9.33
C PHE A 67 12.97 15.10 8.95
N ASP A 68 13.83 14.55 9.80
CA ASP A 68 15.26 14.37 9.55
C ASP A 68 15.71 13.08 10.24
N GLY A 69 16.11 12.07 9.46
CA GLY A 69 16.46 10.77 10.03
C GLY A 69 16.64 9.67 8.99
N GLU A 70 16.87 8.46 9.52
CA GLU A 70 17.04 7.26 8.72
C GLU A 70 15.70 6.68 8.27
N VAL A 71 15.62 6.33 6.99
CA VAL A 71 14.50 5.57 6.40
C VAL A 71 15.01 4.16 6.12
N PRO A 72 14.31 3.12 6.59
CA PRO A 72 14.70 1.73 6.38
C PRO A 72 14.99 1.44 4.89
N GLU A 73 16.10 0.76 4.62
CA GLU A 73 16.57 0.36 3.27
C GLU A 73 17.04 1.52 2.38
N ASP A 74 16.59 2.76 2.62
CA ASP A 74 16.87 3.91 1.75
C ASP A 74 17.92 4.89 2.33
N GLY A 75 18.20 4.82 3.64
CA GLY A 75 19.18 5.65 4.33
C GLY A 75 18.65 7.00 4.79
N HIS A 76 19.55 7.95 5.02
CA HIS A 76 19.22 9.26 5.58
C HIS A 76 18.36 10.09 4.64
N CYS A 77 17.25 10.64 5.16
CA CYS A 77 16.31 11.46 4.41
C CYS A 77 15.86 12.68 5.23
N ARG A 78 15.71 13.81 4.56
CA ARG A 78 15.03 14.99 5.10
C ARG A 78 13.71 15.22 4.36
N LEU A 79 12.63 15.47 5.11
CA LEU A 79 11.35 15.91 4.59
C LEU A 79 11.13 17.38 4.94
N ILE A 80 10.85 18.20 3.94
CA ILE A 80 10.69 19.65 4.08
C ILE A 80 9.31 20.03 3.57
N ASP A 81 8.52 20.69 4.43
CA ASP A 81 7.21 21.24 4.09
C ASP A 81 7.36 22.66 3.54
N GLY A 82 7.16 22.83 2.25
CA GLY A 82 7.23 24.09 1.52
C GLY A 82 5.89 24.83 1.43
N GLY A 83 4.86 24.42 2.19
CA GLY A 83 3.57 25.13 2.22
C GLY A 83 2.68 24.90 0.98
N GLY A 84 2.74 23.72 0.38
CA GLY A 84 2.00 23.31 -0.84
C GLY A 84 2.83 22.34 -1.65
N THR A 85 4.15 22.42 -1.51
CA THR A 85 5.08 21.44 -2.10
C THR A 85 5.86 20.77 -0.99
N VAL A 86 5.89 19.45 -0.99
CA VAL A 86 6.70 18.66 -0.07
C VAL A 86 7.98 18.25 -0.77
N HIS A 87 9.12 18.42 -0.09
CA HIS A 87 10.41 18.01 -0.64
C HIS A 87 11.02 16.88 0.19
N LEU A 88 11.51 15.84 -0.50
CA LEU A 88 12.35 14.80 0.08
C LEU A 88 13.77 15.00 -0.43
N VAL A 89 14.72 14.99 0.48
CA VAL A 89 16.15 15.15 0.16
C VAL A 89 16.91 13.96 0.69
N PHE A 90 17.49 13.18 -0.21
CA PHE A 90 18.51 12.18 0.08
C PHE A 90 19.84 12.75 -0.35
N PRO A 91 20.68 13.24 0.58
CA PRO A 91 21.86 14.04 0.26
C PRO A 91 22.80 13.37 -0.75
N GLY A 92 23.16 14.12 -1.81
CA GLY A 92 24.03 13.65 -2.88
C GLY A 92 23.45 12.56 -3.80
N LEU A 93 22.23 12.10 -3.59
CA LEU A 93 21.61 10.99 -4.35
C LEU A 93 20.38 11.43 -5.14
N GLN A 94 19.43 12.07 -4.49
CA GLN A 94 18.21 12.54 -5.14
C GLN A 94 17.46 13.58 -4.32
N THR A 95 16.73 14.45 -5.03
CA THR A 95 15.80 15.42 -4.45
C THR A 95 14.47 15.31 -5.17
N VAL A 96 13.40 15.26 -4.41
CA VAL A 96 12.02 15.12 -4.93
C VAL A 96 11.19 16.30 -4.49
N SER A 97 10.43 16.85 -5.41
CA SER A 97 9.45 17.90 -5.13
C SER A 97 8.07 17.38 -5.53
N ILE A 98 7.12 17.39 -4.61
CA ILE A 98 5.77 16.86 -4.78
C ILE A 98 4.76 17.95 -4.46
N ASN A 99 3.88 18.27 -5.41
CA ASN A 99 2.73 19.13 -5.23
C ASN A 99 1.46 18.33 -5.58
N ALA A 100 0.79 17.78 -4.57
CA ALA A 100 -0.39 16.93 -4.77
C ALA A 100 -1.57 17.76 -5.32
N ASP A 101 -1.81 18.94 -4.79
CA ASP A 101 -2.90 19.83 -5.23
C ASP A 101 -2.66 20.38 -6.65
N GLY A 102 -1.38 20.54 -7.05
CA GLY A 102 -0.97 20.93 -8.40
C GLY A 102 -0.88 19.76 -9.38
N GLY A 103 -1.04 18.51 -8.93
CA GLY A 103 -1.03 17.31 -9.77
C GLY A 103 0.34 16.99 -10.37
N TRP A 104 1.45 17.24 -9.66
CA TRP A 104 2.77 16.93 -10.19
C TRP A 104 3.81 16.53 -9.14
N ALA A 105 4.81 15.79 -9.59
CA ALA A 105 6.05 15.52 -8.88
C ALA A 105 7.26 15.60 -9.82
N GLU A 106 8.38 16.13 -9.34
CA GLU A 106 9.67 16.09 -10.01
C GLU A 106 10.66 15.30 -9.15
N ILE A 107 11.31 14.32 -9.73
CA ILE A 107 12.36 13.50 -9.12
C ILE A 107 13.68 13.82 -9.80
N ARG A 108 14.60 14.49 -9.13
CA ARG A 108 15.95 14.73 -9.60
C ARG A 108 16.88 13.67 -9.02
N VAL A 109 17.53 12.91 -9.88
CA VAL A 109 18.37 11.76 -9.51
C VAL A 109 19.79 11.97 -9.99
N HIS A 110 20.78 11.73 -9.10
CA HIS A 110 22.18 11.73 -9.51
C HIS A 110 22.44 10.60 -10.52
N PRO A 111 23.33 10.78 -11.51
CA PRO A 111 23.61 9.76 -12.55
C PRO A 111 23.97 8.37 -12.00
N ASP A 112 24.62 8.31 -10.84
CA ASP A 112 25.07 7.07 -10.20
C ASP A 112 24.02 6.49 -9.22
N ALA A 113 22.83 7.12 -9.09
CA ALA A 113 21.76 6.69 -8.20
C ALA A 113 20.57 6.10 -8.97
N LYS A 114 19.73 5.36 -8.24
CA LYS A 114 18.43 4.87 -8.70
C LYS A 114 17.33 5.52 -7.89
N VAL A 115 16.11 5.55 -8.42
CA VAL A 115 14.93 6.00 -7.68
C VAL A 115 14.73 5.09 -6.47
N LYS A 116 14.71 5.66 -5.28
CA LYS A 116 14.54 4.94 -4.02
C LYS A 116 13.10 4.49 -3.84
N TRP A 117 12.91 3.38 -3.12
CA TRP A 117 11.58 2.83 -2.82
C TRP A 117 10.69 3.83 -2.08
N THR A 118 11.23 4.51 -1.08
CA THR A 118 10.50 5.55 -0.33
C THR A 118 10.00 6.66 -1.25
N VAL A 119 10.81 7.10 -2.23
CA VAL A 119 10.40 8.12 -3.20
C VAL A 119 9.23 7.63 -4.04
N LEU A 120 9.35 6.41 -4.59
CA LEU A 120 8.30 5.80 -5.39
C LEU A 120 6.97 5.74 -4.61
N MET A 121 7.01 5.28 -3.37
CA MET A 121 5.81 5.17 -2.53
C MET A 121 5.22 6.53 -2.15
N MET A 122 6.05 7.55 -1.87
CA MET A 122 5.56 8.89 -1.54
C MET A 122 4.98 9.63 -2.74
N VAL A 123 5.57 9.46 -3.93
CA VAL A 123 5.03 10.03 -5.17
C VAL A 123 3.70 9.36 -5.52
N LEU A 124 3.61 8.03 -5.41
CA LEU A 124 2.37 7.29 -5.63
C LEU A 124 1.29 7.69 -4.61
N ASP A 125 1.66 7.82 -3.33
CA ASP A 125 0.74 8.27 -2.28
C ASP A 125 0.18 9.67 -2.58
N ALA A 126 1.03 10.60 -3.02
CA ALA A 126 0.62 11.94 -3.40
C ALA A 126 -0.27 11.96 -4.66
N ALA A 127 0.04 11.12 -5.64
CA ALA A 127 -0.79 10.97 -6.82
C ALA A 127 -2.18 10.44 -6.46
N LEU A 128 -2.26 9.42 -5.62
CA LEU A 128 -3.52 8.87 -5.11
C LEU A 128 -4.31 9.92 -4.29
N ASP A 129 -3.62 10.65 -3.40
CA ASP A 129 -4.20 11.68 -2.55
C ASP A 129 -4.83 12.83 -3.38
N ALA A 130 -4.25 13.17 -4.54
CA ALA A 130 -4.82 14.13 -5.50
C ALA A 130 -6.15 13.66 -6.11
N GLY A 131 -6.42 12.35 -6.14
CA GLY A 131 -7.67 11.72 -6.57
C GLY A 131 -8.59 11.28 -5.44
N ASP A 132 -8.40 11.81 -4.23
CA ASP A 132 -9.14 11.40 -3.02
C ASP A 132 -9.07 9.88 -2.74
N GLN A 133 -7.92 9.27 -3.09
CA GLN A 133 -7.61 7.89 -2.80
C GLN A 133 -6.48 7.82 -1.78
N HIS A 134 -6.57 6.93 -0.80
CA HIS A 134 -5.60 6.89 0.30
C HIS A 134 -5.08 5.48 0.55
N MET A 135 -3.76 5.33 0.57
CA MET A 135 -3.14 4.06 0.93
C MET A 135 -3.40 3.73 2.40
N LEU A 136 -3.70 2.47 2.66
CA LEU A 136 -3.84 1.90 3.99
C LEU A 136 -3.01 0.62 4.10
N HIS A 137 -2.15 0.52 5.11
CA HIS A 137 -1.37 -0.67 5.42
C HIS A 137 -2.28 -1.76 6.00
N THR A 138 -3.00 -2.42 5.12
CA THR A 138 -3.92 -3.53 5.40
C THR A 138 -3.85 -4.55 4.29
N ALA A 139 -4.16 -5.81 4.60
CA ALA A 139 -4.50 -6.78 3.57
C ALA A 139 -5.97 -6.64 3.17
N GLY A 140 -6.28 -7.01 1.92
CA GLY A 140 -7.64 -7.05 1.41
C GLY A 140 -7.93 -8.38 0.71
N LEU A 141 -9.08 -8.97 1.04
CA LEU A 141 -9.55 -10.20 0.42
C LEU A 141 -11.03 -10.10 0.07
N THR A 142 -11.45 -10.67 -1.06
CA THR A 142 -12.88 -10.83 -1.36
C THR A 142 -13.45 -12.03 -0.62
N LEU A 143 -14.72 -11.92 -0.25
CA LEU A 143 -15.46 -13.04 0.28
C LEU A 143 -15.79 -14.07 -0.83
N PRO A 144 -15.78 -15.37 -0.54
CA PRO A 144 -16.22 -16.36 -1.51
C PRO A 144 -17.64 -16.09 -2.02
N GLY A 145 -17.79 -15.95 -3.34
CA GLY A 145 -19.08 -15.70 -3.99
C GLY A 145 -19.66 -14.30 -3.83
N ARG A 146 -18.88 -13.33 -3.37
CA ARG A 146 -19.29 -11.92 -3.21
C ARG A 146 -18.26 -10.96 -3.78
N GLU A 147 -18.75 -9.83 -4.31
CA GLU A 147 -17.89 -8.73 -4.79
C GLU A 147 -17.38 -7.80 -3.68
N ALA A 148 -17.66 -8.12 -2.41
CA ALA A 148 -17.29 -7.30 -1.27
C ALA A 148 -15.95 -7.74 -0.66
N LEU A 149 -15.20 -6.77 -0.13
CA LEU A 149 -13.90 -6.94 0.52
C LEU A 149 -14.02 -7.04 2.04
N VAL A 150 -13.13 -7.82 2.62
CA VAL A 150 -12.74 -7.69 4.03
C VAL A 150 -11.33 -7.13 4.08
N LEU A 151 -11.12 -6.19 5.00
CA LEU A 151 -9.81 -5.63 5.30
C LEU A 151 -9.24 -6.28 6.57
N ILE A 152 -7.97 -6.67 6.52
CA ILE A 152 -7.25 -7.20 7.68
C ILE A 152 -6.10 -6.25 8.01
N HIS A 153 -6.25 -5.56 9.13
CA HIS A 153 -5.22 -4.71 9.70
C HIS A 153 -4.45 -5.46 10.78
N ALA A 154 -3.15 -5.25 10.84
CA ALA A 154 -2.31 -5.80 11.90
C ALA A 154 -1.02 -4.99 12.02
N PRO A 155 -0.49 -4.78 13.23
CA PRO A 155 0.88 -4.33 13.41
C PRO A 155 1.88 -5.25 12.71
N SER A 156 3.03 -4.71 12.32
CA SER A 156 4.08 -5.51 11.66
C SER A 156 4.46 -6.74 12.51
N GLY A 157 4.66 -7.89 11.85
CA GLY A 157 5.03 -9.14 12.53
C GLY A 157 3.90 -9.88 13.27
N THR A 158 2.66 -9.38 13.27
CA THR A 158 1.52 -10.04 13.93
C THR A 158 0.99 -11.25 13.16
N GLY A 159 1.31 -11.39 11.85
CA GLY A 159 0.89 -12.52 11.03
C GLY A 159 -0.13 -12.18 9.94
N LYS A 160 -0.21 -10.92 9.50
CA LYS A 160 -1.13 -10.44 8.45
C LYS A 160 -1.03 -11.27 7.18
N SER A 161 0.17 -11.39 6.58
CA SER A 161 0.37 -12.18 5.34
C SER A 161 0.08 -13.67 5.53
N THR A 162 0.43 -14.24 6.69
CA THR A 162 0.11 -15.65 7.02
C THR A 162 -1.40 -15.87 7.07
N THR A 163 -2.14 -14.98 7.76
CA THR A 163 -3.60 -15.07 7.87
C THR A 163 -4.26 -14.85 6.51
N SER A 164 -3.79 -13.88 5.71
CA SER A 164 -4.32 -13.62 4.37
C SER A 164 -4.15 -14.82 3.43
N LEU A 165 -2.97 -15.44 3.42
CA LEU A 165 -2.72 -16.66 2.64
C LEU A 165 -3.56 -17.84 3.14
N ALA A 166 -3.72 -18.01 4.46
CA ALA A 166 -4.57 -19.04 5.03
C ALA A 166 -6.05 -18.83 4.63
N LEU A 167 -6.57 -17.61 4.65
CA LEU A 167 -7.91 -17.28 4.17
C LEU A 167 -8.05 -17.54 2.67
N ALA A 168 -7.04 -17.18 1.88
CA ALA A 168 -7.05 -17.42 0.44
C ALA A 168 -7.12 -18.92 0.13
N SER A 169 -6.44 -19.79 0.90
CA SER A 169 -6.58 -21.24 0.77
C SER A 169 -7.99 -21.77 1.11
N GLN A 170 -8.78 -20.97 1.81
CA GLN A 170 -10.18 -21.27 2.14
C GLN A 170 -11.18 -20.64 1.16
N GLY A 171 -10.69 -20.20 -0.03
CA GLY A 171 -11.53 -19.68 -1.12
C GLY A 171 -11.82 -18.18 -1.08
N PHE A 172 -11.18 -17.42 -0.20
CA PHE A 172 -11.16 -15.95 -0.32
C PHE A 172 -10.26 -15.56 -1.48
N GLY A 173 -10.60 -14.50 -2.21
CA GLY A 173 -9.74 -13.96 -3.26
C GLY A 173 -8.78 -12.92 -2.70
N LEU A 174 -7.48 -13.07 -2.92
CA LEU A 174 -6.47 -12.13 -2.46
C LEU A 174 -6.38 -10.92 -3.39
N CYS A 175 -6.61 -9.71 -2.87
CA CYS A 175 -6.40 -8.45 -3.58
C CYS A 175 -5.01 -7.89 -3.32
N SER A 176 -4.59 -7.84 -2.06
CA SER A 176 -3.25 -7.46 -1.59
C SER A 176 -3.06 -7.94 -0.16
N ASP A 177 -1.82 -8.27 0.22
CA ASP A 177 -1.49 -8.67 1.60
C ASP A 177 -0.94 -7.52 2.45
N ASP A 178 -0.67 -6.36 1.84
CA ASP A 178 0.07 -5.30 2.52
C ASP A 178 -0.50 -3.89 2.32
N VAL A 179 -0.95 -3.53 1.11
CA VAL A 179 -1.43 -2.18 0.80
C VAL A 179 -2.76 -2.23 0.07
N MET A 180 -3.79 -1.70 0.71
CA MET A 180 -5.08 -1.40 0.09
C MET A 180 -5.22 0.10 -0.13
N ILE A 181 -5.88 0.48 -1.22
CA ILE A 181 -6.15 1.88 -1.54
C ILE A 181 -7.65 2.09 -1.38
N LEU A 182 -8.00 3.03 -0.52
CA LEU A 182 -9.38 3.38 -0.17
C LEU A 182 -9.85 4.61 -0.95
N LYS A 183 -11.10 4.58 -1.38
CA LYS A 183 -11.80 5.74 -1.95
C LYS A 183 -13.15 5.92 -1.27
N VAL A 184 -13.39 7.12 -0.76
CA VAL A 184 -14.70 7.52 -0.22
C VAL A 184 -15.59 7.94 -1.37
N LEU A 185 -16.76 7.33 -1.48
CA LEU A 185 -17.76 7.68 -2.49
C LEU A 185 -18.61 8.86 -2.04
N ALA A 186 -19.19 9.61 -2.99
CA ALA A 186 -20.05 10.76 -2.72
C ALA A 186 -21.24 10.45 -1.79
N GLY A 187 -21.73 9.20 -1.77
CA GLY A 187 -22.78 8.72 -0.86
C GLY A 187 -22.30 8.24 0.52
N GLY A 188 -21.00 8.46 0.87
CA GLY A 188 -20.42 8.01 2.14
C GLY A 188 -20.05 6.53 2.20
N GLY A 189 -20.24 5.77 1.10
CA GLY A 189 -19.71 4.42 0.97
C GLY A 189 -18.19 4.42 0.78
N ILE A 190 -17.56 3.28 1.03
CA ILE A 190 -16.12 3.09 0.81
C ILE A 190 -15.89 1.93 -0.12
N THR A 191 -15.08 2.17 -1.14
CA THR A 191 -14.48 1.14 -1.98
C THR A 191 -12.99 1.04 -1.70
N ALA A 192 -12.43 -0.14 -1.96
CA ALA A 192 -11.00 -0.36 -1.88
C ALA A 192 -10.52 -1.25 -3.02
N TRP A 193 -9.25 -1.11 -3.39
CA TRP A 193 -8.56 -1.98 -4.34
C TRP A 193 -7.14 -2.27 -3.84
N GLY A 194 -6.60 -3.41 -4.22
CA GLY A 194 -5.26 -3.84 -3.81
C GLY A 194 -4.18 -3.28 -4.73
N LEU A 195 -3.11 -2.73 -4.15
CA LEU A 195 -1.92 -2.42 -4.92
C LEU A 195 -1.24 -3.73 -5.35
N PRO A 196 -0.99 -3.96 -6.66
CA PRO A 196 -0.42 -5.20 -7.16
C PRO A 196 1.07 -5.32 -6.78
N ARG A 197 1.35 -5.94 -5.67
CA ARG A 197 2.69 -6.13 -5.11
C ARG A 197 2.99 -7.62 -4.94
N LYS A 198 4.29 -7.97 -4.95
CA LYS A 198 4.73 -9.30 -4.52
C LYS A 198 4.39 -9.52 -3.05
N VAL A 199 3.92 -10.69 -2.71
CA VAL A 199 3.65 -11.09 -1.32
C VAL A 199 4.94 -11.56 -0.68
N LYS A 200 5.27 -11.02 0.50
CA LYS A 200 6.41 -11.47 1.30
C LYS A 200 6.03 -12.68 2.14
N VAL A 201 6.65 -13.81 1.86
CA VAL A 201 6.44 -15.07 2.59
C VAL A 201 7.64 -15.32 3.48
N HIS A 202 7.43 -15.32 4.80
CA HIS A 202 8.46 -15.65 5.78
C HIS A 202 8.62 -17.16 5.94
N ARG A 203 9.80 -17.65 6.34
CA ARG A 203 10.07 -19.11 6.60
C ARG A 203 9.03 -19.73 7.52
N HIS A 204 8.62 -19.01 8.57
CA HIS A 204 7.59 -19.47 9.49
C HIS A 204 6.22 -19.63 8.80
N THR A 205 5.86 -18.70 7.92
CA THR A 205 4.63 -18.79 7.10
C THR A 205 4.68 -20.01 6.19
N ALA A 206 5.81 -20.25 5.52
CA ALA A 206 5.99 -21.40 4.65
C ALA A 206 5.88 -22.76 5.40
N ALA A 207 6.41 -22.81 6.63
CA ALA A 207 6.28 -23.99 7.50
C ALA A 207 4.83 -24.22 7.97
N MET A 208 4.10 -23.13 8.28
CA MET A 208 2.72 -23.17 8.75
C MET A 208 1.73 -23.47 7.61
N LEU A 209 2.03 -23.02 6.39
CA LEU A 209 1.18 -23.13 5.20
C LEU A 209 1.92 -23.88 4.08
N PRO A 210 2.05 -25.23 4.17
CA PRO A 210 2.85 -26.01 3.21
C PRO A 210 2.40 -25.86 1.75
N PHE A 211 1.16 -25.48 1.49
CA PHE A 211 0.63 -25.28 0.14
C PHE A 211 1.35 -24.14 -0.63
N VAL A 212 2.03 -23.21 0.06
CA VAL A 212 2.80 -22.15 -0.62
C VAL A 212 4.18 -22.61 -1.11
N ALA A 213 4.63 -23.79 -0.69
CA ALA A 213 5.96 -24.31 -1.04
C ALA A 213 6.27 -24.34 -2.55
N PRO A 214 5.32 -24.70 -3.45
CA PRO A 214 5.57 -24.67 -4.89
C PRO A 214 5.92 -23.28 -5.45
N CYS A 215 5.51 -22.21 -4.74
CA CYS A 215 5.79 -20.83 -5.14
C CYS A 215 7.15 -20.32 -4.63
N LEU A 216 7.83 -21.07 -3.77
CA LEU A 216 9.08 -20.65 -3.14
C LEU A 216 10.29 -21.19 -3.88
N GLY A 217 11.40 -20.48 -3.79
CA GLY A 217 12.71 -20.90 -4.25
C GLY A 217 13.63 -21.28 -3.08
N ASP A 218 14.88 -21.61 -3.39
CA ASP A 218 15.86 -22.04 -2.38
C ASP A 218 16.44 -20.88 -1.55
N LYS A 219 16.41 -19.66 -2.10
CA LYS A 219 17.08 -18.49 -1.51
C LYS A 219 16.12 -17.66 -0.67
N TRP A 220 16.53 -17.36 0.55
CA TRP A 220 15.84 -16.47 1.48
C TRP A 220 16.69 -15.23 1.70
N ASP A 221 16.04 -14.07 1.87
CA ASP A 221 16.75 -12.85 2.24
C ASP A 221 17.27 -12.87 3.68
N ALA A 222 17.93 -11.78 4.11
CA ALA A 222 18.50 -11.67 5.45
C ALA A 222 17.43 -11.71 6.57
N ASN A 223 16.18 -11.36 6.26
CA ASN A 223 15.05 -11.38 7.18
C ASN A 223 14.34 -12.75 7.20
N GLY A 224 14.77 -13.71 6.37
CA GLY A 224 14.10 -14.99 6.22
C GLY A 224 12.80 -14.88 5.41
N GLU A 225 12.72 -13.95 4.47
CA GLU A 225 11.57 -13.70 3.60
C GLU A 225 11.90 -14.03 2.14
N GLN A 226 10.85 -14.35 1.39
CA GLN A 226 10.87 -14.42 -0.08
C GLN A 226 9.71 -13.60 -0.64
N ALA A 227 9.98 -12.78 -1.66
CA ALA A 227 8.98 -12.02 -2.39
C ALA A 227 8.43 -12.89 -3.53
N VAL A 228 7.20 -13.37 -3.40
CA VAL A 228 6.49 -14.21 -4.37
C VAL A 228 5.60 -13.33 -5.24
N SER A 229 5.66 -13.49 -6.56
CA SER A 229 4.81 -12.72 -7.48
C SER A 229 3.35 -13.21 -7.44
N LEU A 230 2.42 -12.33 -7.79
CA LEU A 230 0.99 -12.67 -7.81
C LEU A 230 0.70 -13.74 -8.86
N GLU A 231 1.41 -13.76 -10.00
CA GLU A 231 1.27 -14.76 -11.05
C GLU A 231 1.59 -16.18 -10.54
N ARG A 232 2.67 -16.30 -9.74
CA ARG A 232 3.00 -17.60 -9.11
C ARG A 232 2.00 -18.00 -8.05
N LEU A 233 1.49 -17.05 -7.27
CA LEU A 233 0.45 -17.33 -6.28
C LEU A 233 -0.87 -17.70 -6.95
N ALA A 234 -1.18 -17.17 -8.13
CA ALA A 234 -2.40 -17.49 -8.88
C ALA A 234 -2.50 -18.96 -9.29
N GLU A 235 -1.37 -19.70 -9.28
CA GLU A 235 -1.35 -21.15 -9.53
C GLU A 235 -1.95 -21.96 -8.37
N ILE A 236 -2.02 -21.38 -7.16
CA ILE A 236 -2.42 -22.11 -5.92
C ILE A 236 -3.55 -21.46 -5.14
N ILE A 237 -3.78 -20.16 -5.32
CA ILE A 237 -4.86 -19.39 -4.68
C ILE A 237 -5.52 -18.45 -5.69
N ARG A 238 -6.74 -18.02 -5.40
CA ARG A 238 -7.42 -17.01 -6.20
C ARG A 238 -6.81 -15.64 -5.95
N ILE A 239 -6.26 -15.03 -7.00
CA ILE A 239 -5.84 -13.63 -7.03
C ILE A 239 -6.94 -12.81 -7.69
N GLU A 240 -7.32 -11.69 -7.10
CA GLU A 240 -8.35 -10.81 -7.62
C GLU A 240 -7.79 -9.79 -8.61
N GLU A 241 -8.63 -9.39 -9.54
CA GLU A 241 -8.35 -8.25 -10.41
C GLU A 241 -8.26 -6.95 -9.59
N THR A 242 -7.40 -6.04 -10.05
CA THR A 242 -7.20 -4.72 -9.44
C THR A 242 -8.36 -3.80 -9.80
N VAL A 243 -9.49 -3.95 -9.11
CA VAL A 243 -10.70 -3.13 -9.27
C VAL A 243 -11.24 -2.71 -7.92
N GLY A 244 -11.86 -1.53 -7.87
CA GLY A 244 -12.49 -1.00 -6.65
C GLY A 244 -13.72 -1.82 -6.27
N ARG A 245 -13.74 -2.35 -5.03
CA ARG A 245 -14.86 -3.12 -4.47
C ARG A 245 -15.35 -2.54 -3.15
N PRO A 246 -16.65 -2.66 -2.81
CA PRO A 246 -17.17 -2.23 -1.51
C PRO A 246 -16.47 -2.95 -0.36
N VAL A 247 -16.19 -2.22 0.72
CA VAL A 247 -15.64 -2.80 1.96
C VAL A 247 -16.80 -3.27 2.84
N ALA A 248 -16.81 -4.56 3.19
CA ALA A 248 -17.84 -5.18 4.02
C ALA A 248 -17.51 -5.14 5.52
N ALA A 249 -16.23 -5.27 5.88
CA ALA A 249 -15.79 -5.27 7.28
C ALA A 249 -14.30 -4.99 7.41
N LEU A 250 -13.90 -4.59 8.63
CA LEU A 250 -12.53 -4.44 9.06
C LEU A 250 -12.23 -5.40 10.23
N PHE A 251 -11.16 -6.16 10.09
CA PHE A 251 -10.65 -7.06 11.12
C PHE A 251 -9.28 -6.60 11.59
N HIS A 252 -9.15 -6.32 12.89
CA HIS A 252 -7.87 -6.08 13.52
C HIS A 252 -7.32 -7.40 14.04
N LEU A 253 -6.17 -7.82 13.51
CA LEU A 253 -5.54 -9.08 13.86
C LEU A 253 -4.80 -8.97 15.19
N ALA A 254 -5.04 -9.91 16.08
CA ALA A 254 -4.31 -10.11 17.31
C ALA A 254 -3.90 -11.58 17.46
N ARG A 255 -2.88 -11.85 18.24
CA ARG A 255 -2.54 -13.24 18.61
C ARG A 255 -3.42 -13.70 19.76
N SER A 256 -3.99 -14.90 19.65
CA SER A 256 -4.73 -15.50 20.75
C SER A 256 -3.80 -15.96 21.88
N ALA A 257 -4.23 -15.75 23.11
CA ALA A 257 -3.47 -16.16 24.28
C ALA A 257 -3.56 -17.68 24.56
N ASP A 258 -4.64 -18.34 24.12
CA ASP A 258 -4.95 -19.74 24.41
C ASP A 258 -4.99 -20.64 23.15
N ALA A 259 -4.36 -20.20 22.09
CA ALA A 259 -4.29 -20.90 20.80
C ALA A 259 -5.64 -21.11 20.05
N GLN A 260 -6.77 -20.64 20.59
CA GLN A 260 -8.07 -20.70 19.91
C GLN A 260 -8.31 -19.45 19.05
N THR A 261 -8.84 -19.64 17.85
CA THR A 261 -9.22 -18.52 17.00
C THR A 261 -10.60 -17.99 17.42
N ARG A 262 -10.72 -16.68 17.62
CA ARG A 262 -11.95 -16.01 18.06
C ARG A 262 -12.19 -14.72 17.31
N LEU A 263 -13.45 -14.34 17.23
CA LEU A 263 -13.88 -13.06 16.71
C LEU A 263 -14.60 -12.29 17.83
N VAL A 264 -14.07 -11.11 18.15
CA VAL A 264 -14.61 -10.23 19.19
C VAL A 264 -15.00 -8.89 18.57
N PRO A 265 -16.18 -8.32 18.88
CA PRO A 265 -16.52 -6.97 18.45
C PRO A 265 -15.45 -5.98 18.90
N MET A 266 -15.02 -5.09 17.99
CA MET A 266 -14.07 -4.02 18.29
C MET A 266 -14.80 -2.69 18.30
N THR A 267 -14.50 -1.81 19.26
CA THR A 267 -15.09 -0.48 19.25
C THR A 267 -14.55 0.37 18.10
N ARG A 268 -15.35 1.32 17.62
CA ARG A 268 -14.90 2.25 16.58
C ARG A 268 -13.68 3.07 17.01
N THR A 269 -13.62 3.41 18.29
CA THR A 269 -12.50 4.16 18.86
C THR A 269 -11.21 3.36 18.78
N ASP A 270 -11.25 2.07 19.22
CA ASP A 270 -10.07 1.20 19.17
C ASP A 270 -9.62 0.94 17.73
N ALA A 271 -10.56 0.73 16.80
CA ALA A 271 -10.27 0.56 15.40
C ALA A 271 -9.62 1.83 14.79
N MET A 272 -10.14 3.01 15.14
CA MET A 272 -9.57 4.29 14.71
C MET A 272 -8.15 4.48 15.21
N VAL A 273 -7.90 4.20 16.50
CA VAL A 273 -6.57 4.32 17.10
C VAL A 273 -5.60 3.33 16.44
N ALA A 274 -6.00 2.07 16.28
CA ALA A 274 -5.16 1.05 15.66
C ALA A 274 -4.75 1.44 14.23
N LEU A 275 -5.73 1.81 13.39
CA LEU A 275 -5.45 2.22 12.02
C LEU A 275 -4.62 3.51 11.94
N ALA A 276 -4.94 4.52 12.75
CA ALA A 276 -4.22 5.79 12.73
C ALA A 276 -2.75 5.62 13.15
N THR A 277 -2.49 4.80 14.16
CA THR A 277 -1.11 4.54 14.64
C THR A 277 -0.21 3.98 13.55
N ASP A 278 -0.74 3.10 12.70
CA ASP A 278 0.02 2.43 11.63
C ASP A 278 0.07 3.24 10.33
N ASN A 279 -0.93 4.09 10.08
CA ASN A 279 -1.15 4.70 8.77
C ASN A 279 -1.00 6.21 8.73
N VAL A 280 -1.02 6.89 9.88
CA VAL A 280 -0.93 8.35 9.96
C VAL A 280 0.36 8.74 10.66
N ARG A 281 1.25 9.42 9.94
CA ARG A 281 2.52 9.88 10.49
C ARG A 281 2.43 11.35 10.86
N THR A 282 2.88 11.68 12.05
CA THR A 282 3.09 13.06 12.48
C THR A 282 4.54 13.46 12.22
N GLY A 283 4.74 14.55 11.49
CA GLY A 283 6.05 15.17 11.37
C GLY A 283 6.34 16.14 12.54
N MET A 284 7.53 16.73 12.56
CA MET A 284 7.92 17.76 13.53
C MET A 284 7.00 19.01 13.48
N THR A 285 6.33 19.21 12.35
CA THR A 285 5.38 20.32 12.11
C THR A 285 3.91 19.92 12.35
N GLY A 286 3.66 18.72 12.86
CA GLY A 286 2.32 18.14 13.03
C GLY A 286 1.86 17.34 11.80
N LEU A 287 0.54 17.25 11.60
CA LEU A 287 -0.04 16.52 10.48
C LEU A 287 0.02 17.35 9.20
N LEU A 288 0.68 16.84 8.17
CA LEU A 288 0.62 17.37 6.81
C LEU A 288 -0.81 17.26 6.23
N PRO A 289 -1.19 18.07 5.22
CA PRO A 289 -2.53 18.04 4.62
C PRO A 289 -2.95 16.63 4.15
N ALA A 290 -2.07 15.89 3.47
CA ALA A 290 -2.30 14.50 3.06
C ALA A 290 -2.63 13.58 4.24
N GLN A 291 -1.93 13.73 5.36
CA GLN A 291 -2.17 12.93 6.56
C GLN A 291 -3.54 13.25 7.22
N LYS A 292 -3.99 14.51 7.13
CA LYS A 292 -5.33 14.90 7.59
C LYS A 292 -6.42 14.28 6.73
N ARG A 293 -6.27 14.28 5.40
CA ARG A 293 -7.22 13.63 4.47
C ARG A 293 -7.27 12.13 4.72
N ARG A 294 -6.13 11.45 4.88
CA ARG A 294 -6.07 10.03 5.23
C ARG A 294 -6.78 9.72 6.55
N MET A 295 -6.57 10.55 7.57
CA MET A 295 -7.27 10.42 8.86
C MET A 295 -8.79 10.52 8.70
N ALA A 296 -9.28 11.42 7.86
CA ALA A 296 -10.70 11.55 7.55
C ALA A 296 -11.25 10.31 6.84
N THR A 297 -10.49 9.74 5.90
CA THR A 297 -10.85 8.49 5.21
C THR A 297 -10.91 7.30 6.17
N ILE A 298 -9.93 7.18 7.09
CA ILE A 298 -9.95 6.15 8.16
C ILE A 298 -11.19 6.32 9.04
N ALA A 299 -11.52 7.56 9.45
CA ALA A 299 -12.71 7.83 10.25
C ALA A 299 -14.00 7.43 9.50
N THR A 300 -14.07 7.68 8.21
CA THR A 300 -15.19 7.28 7.37
C THR A 300 -15.28 5.76 7.25
N LEU A 301 -14.17 5.06 7.05
CA LEU A 301 -14.12 3.59 7.02
C LEU A 301 -14.68 2.99 8.31
N VAL A 302 -14.13 3.39 9.45
CA VAL A 302 -14.52 2.86 10.78
C VAL A 302 -15.99 3.17 11.12
N LYS A 303 -16.54 4.27 10.57
CA LYS A 303 -17.96 4.60 10.72
C LYS A 303 -18.85 3.74 9.82
N ALA A 304 -18.41 3.47 8.59
CA ALA A 304 -19.20 2.82 7.54
C ALA A 304 -19.31 1.31 7.70
N VAL A 305 -18.28 0.64 8.25
CA VAL A 305 -18.22 -0.82 8.28
C VAL A 305 -18.13 -1.37 9.71
N PRO A 306 -18.61 -2.60 9.96
CA PRO A 306 -18.38 -3.30 11.23
C PRO A 306 -16.89 -3.57 11.45
N THR A 307 -16.47 -3.46 12.70
CA THR A 307 -15.08 -3.65 13.14
C THR A 307 -15.00 -4.77 14.17
N PHE A 308 -13.99 -5.63 14.01
CA PHE A 308 -13.76 -6.78 14.86
C PHE A 308 -12.29 -6.93 15.22
N THR A 309 -11.99 -7.48 16.40
CA THR A 309 -10.70 -8.09 16.70
C THR A 309 -10.76 -9.56 16.30
N LEU A 310 -9.86 -9.98 15.43
CA LEU A 310 -9.66 -11.37 15.05
C LEU A 310 -8.45 -11.91 15.82
N GLU A 311 -8.71 -12.60 16.92
CA GLU A 311 -7.69 -13.29 17.70
C GLU A 311 -7.37 -14.61 17.00
N VAL A 312 -6.17 -14.72 16.40
CA VAL A 312 -5.77 -15.90 15.65
C VAL A 312 -4.98 -16.85 16.55
N GLY A 313 -5.45 -18.09 16.61
CA GLY A 313 -4.84 -19.20 17.31
C GLY A 313 -3.72 -19.89 16.52
N ALA A 314 -3.49 -21.16 16.85
CA ALA A 314 -2.44 -21.96 16.20
C ALA A 314 -2.69 -22.20 14.70
N ASN A 315 -3.95 -22.27 14.29
CA ASN A 315 -4.35 -22.49 12.89
C ASN A 315 -5.08 -21.27 12.33
N PRO A 316 -4.41 -20.43 11.50
CA PRO A 316 -5.03 -19.22 10.96
C PRO A 316 -6.19 -19.51 9.99
N ALA A 317 -6.33 -20.72 9.43
CA ALA A 317 -7.45 -21.08 8.57
C ALA A 317 -8.80 -21.12 9.32
N GLU A 318 -8.79 -21.28 10.63
CA GLU A 318 -10.00 -21.23 11.47
C GLU A 318 -10.69 -19.85 11.47
N ALA A 319 -10.00 -18.81 11.03
CA ALA A 319 -10.59 -17.48 10.87
C ALA A 319 -11.66 -17.46 9.75
N ALA A 320 -11.56 -18.30 8.73
CA ALA A 320 -12.45 -18.29 7.57
C ALA A 320 -13.93 -18.53 7.92
N PRO A 321 -14.33 -19.57 8.66
CA PRO A 321 -15.72 -19.77 9.04
C PRO A 321 -16.24 -18.65 9.96
N LEU A 322 -15.42 -18.10 10.85
CA LEU A 322 -15.82 -17.01 11.75
C LEU A 322 -16.13 -15.73 10.98
N ILE A 323 -15.28 -15.35 10.02
CA ILE A 323 -15.49 -14.19 9.15
C ILE A 323 -16.77 -14.36 8.33
N ARG A 324 -16.97 -15.53 7.70
CA ARG A 324 -18.18 -15.82 6.92
C ARG A 324 -19.45 -15.71 7.78
N SER A 325 -19.45 -16.32 8.97
CA SER A 325 -20.59 -16.28 9.88
C SER A 325 -20.92 -14.88 10.36
N ALA A 326 -19.93 -14.08 10.71
CA ALA A 326 -20.13 -12.70 11.17
C ALA A 326 -20.74 -11.78 10.10
N LEU A 327 -20.47 -12.05 8.82
CA LEU A 327 -20.99 -11.26 7.70
C LEU A 327 -22.31 -11.82 7.14
N ALA A 328 -22.58 -13.12 7.23
CA ALA A 328 -23.87 -13.70 6.88
C ALA A 328 -25.00 -13.26 7.82
N ALA A 329 -24.71 -12.97 9.07
CA ALA A 329 -25.70 -12.50 10.04
C ALA A 329 -26.13 -11.02 9.83
N ARG A 330 -25.59 -10.33 8.83
CA ARG A 330 -25.84 -8.90 8.54
C ARG A 330 -26.50 -8.62 7.19
N ASP A 331 -26.65 -9.63 6.37
CA ASP A 331 -27.49 -9.62 5.17
C ASP A 331 -28.96 -9.90 5.53
#